data_0a3ce50735d749d5463cd19bbed4968d
#
_entry.id   0a3ce50735d749d5463cd19bbed4968d
#
_cell.length_a   1.000
_cell.length_b   1.000
_cell.length_c   1.000
_cell.angle_alpha   90.00
_cell.angle_beta   90.00
_cell.angle_gamma   90.00
#
_symmetry.space_group_name_H-M   'P 1'
#
loop_
_entity.id
_entity.type
_entity.pdbx_description
1 polymer ?
#
loop_
_entity_poly.entity_id
_entity_poly.type
_entity_poly.pdbx_seq_one_letter_code
_entity_poly.pdbx_strand_id
1 'polypeptide(L)'
;MMHIDLSFSACLLAPDSASGAHVFSGVHRTRMLLAGAMLTCLASAPALAQDLVFDPSGTISCLATMVEDQDPTSCVGTSANACMEATPGGGSTVGMGGCLEKERLYWDGRLNAAYSKVRTAAKAIDAEMQDLGSSAPSQGEALVKMQRAWIAYRDATCDYERSLWGGGTGGGPATVSCHMYLTAEQALYLEAQEGIN
;
A
#
# COMPACT_ATOMS: atom_id res chain seq x y z
N MET A 1 -11.59 3.38 14.26
CA MET A 1 -10.33 2.75 14.66
C MET A 1 -10.53 1.24 14.51
N MET A 2 -10.22 0.71 13.36
CA MET A 2 -10.31 -0.72 13.09
C MET A 2 -8.89 -1.23 12.94
N HIS A 3 -8.32 -1.73 14.06
CA HIS A 3 -7.09 -2.49 14.05
C HIS A 3 -7.39 -3.83 13.37
N ILE A 4 -6.75 -4.09 12.25
CA ILE A 4 -6.67 -5.43 11.68
C ILE A 4 -5.39 -6.03 12.24
N ASP A 5 -5.56 -6.94 13.23
CA ASP A 5 -4.49 -7.80 13.72
C ASP A 5 -4.07 -8.77 12.62
N LEU A 6 -2.86 -8.58 12.10
CA LEU A 6 -2.18 -9.56 11.27
C LEU A 6 -1.40 -10.49 12.19
N SER A 7 -2.05 -11.55 12.67
CA SER A 7 -1.37 -12.67 13.33
C SER A 7 -0.53 -13.44 12.31
N PHE A 8 0.77 -13.22 12.33
CA PHE A 8 1.74 -14.05 11.63
C PHE A 8 1.83 -15.41 12.34
N SER A 9 1.29 -16.45 11.70
CA SER A 9 1.45 -17.82 12.12
C SER A 9 2.87 -18.30 11.75
N ALA A 10 3.73 -18.43 12.76
CA ALA A 10 5.06 -19.03 12.60
C ALA A 10 4.94 -20.51 12.29
N CYS A 11 5.40 -20.94 11.12
CA CYS A 11 5.51 -22.33 10.73
C CYS A 11 6.73 -22.95 11.44
N LEU A 12 6.49 -23.73 12.50
CA LEU A 12 7.49 -24.55 13.19
C LEU A 12 7.70 -25.82 12.35
N LEU A 13 8.85 -25.95 11.72
CA LEU A 13 9.33 -27.19 11.14
C LEU A 13 9.94 -28.06 12.26
N ALA A 14 9.32 -29.20 12.52
CA ALA A 14 9.86 -30.26 13.37
C ALA A 14 10.91 -31.08 12.61
N PRO A 15 11.98 -31.56 13.25
CA PRO A 15 12.92 -32.47 12.62
C PRO A 15 12.47 -33.94 12.74
N ASP A 16 12.36 -34.62 11.61
CA ASP A 16 12.13 -36.06 11.55
C ASP A 16 13.41 -36.84 11.94
N SER A 17 13.26 -37.68 12.95
CA SER A 17 14.22 -38.67 13.35
C SER A 17 13.98 -39.97 12.54
N ALA A 18 14.95 -40.40 11.77
CA ALA A 18 14.99 -41.77 11.26
C ALA A 18 16.36 -42.40 11.52
N SER A 19 16.33 -43.34 12.39
CA SER A 19 17.39 -44.28 12.78
C SER A 19 17.70 -45.26 11.64
N GLY A 20 18.98 -45.50 11.40
CA GLY A 20 19.43 -46.55 10.48
C GLY A 20 20.91 -46.87 10.68
N ALA A 21 21.20 -47.82 11.55
CA ALA A 21 22.54 -48.33 11.78
C ALA A 21 22.99 -49.26 10.64
N HIS A 22 24.16 -49.03 10.06
CA HIS A 22 24.96 -50.06 9.40
C HIS A 22 26.43 -49.92 9.77
N VAL A 23 26.91 -50.98 10.44
CA VAL A 23 28.29 -51.26 10.79
C VAL A 23 29.04 -51.64 9.51
N PHE A 24 30.15 -50.99 9.18
CA PHE A 24 31.24 -51.61 8.40
C PHE A 24 32.59 -51.10 8.92
N SER A 25 33.37 -52.06 9.36
CA SER A 25 34.75 -51.96 9.78
C SER A 25 35.66 -51.79 8.58
N GLY A 26 36.56 -50.77 8.64
CA GLY A 26 37.59 -50.59 7.62
C GLY A 26 38.64 -49.59 8.12
N VAL A 27 39.73 -50.16 8.67
CA VAL A 27 40.94 -49.39 9.07
C VAL A 27 41.70 -48.91 7.83
N HIS A 28 41.74 -47.60 7.58
CA HIS A 28 42.81 -47.03 6.76
C HIS A 28 43.34 -45.71 7.39
N ARG A 29 44.60 -45.79 7.79
CA ARG A 29 45.42 -44.64 8.18
C ARG A 29 45.60 -43.75 6.96
N THR A 30 45.08 -42.53 7.00
CA THR A 30 45.50 -41.49 6.05
C THR A 30 45.60 -40.13 6.73
N ARG A 31 46.72 -39.51 6.48
CA ARG A 31 47.28 -38.26 6.96
C ARG A 31 46.26 -37.09 7.08
N MET A 32 46.28 -36.51 8.27
CA MET A 32 45.61 -35.29 8.64
C MET A 32 46.26 -34.09 7.90
N LEU A 33 45.61 -33.60 6.86
CA LEU A 33 45.86 -32.28 6.30
C LEU A 33 44.85 -31.30 6.91
N LEU A 34 45.36 -30.43 7.80
CA LEU A 34 44.60 -29.33 8.37
C LEU A 34 44.38 -28.28 7.25
N ALA A 35 43.27 -28.36 6.55
CA ALA A 35 42.78 -27.29 5.71
C ALA A 35 42.03 -26.29 6.60
N GLY A 36 42.67 -25.18 6.92
CA GLY A 36 42.05 -24.05 7.63
C GLY A 36 40.93 -23.45 6.77
N ALA A 37 39.67 -23.69 7.15
CA ALA A 37 38.54 -22.99 6.56
C ALA A 37 38.56 -21.55 7.09
N MET A 38 39.05 -20.60 6.28
CA MET A 38 38.82 -19.16 6.50
C MET A 38 37.33 -18.90 6.34
N LEU A 39 36.65 -18.74 7.46
CA LEU A 39 35.26 -18.28 7.53
C LEU A 39 35.27 -16.76 7.23
N THR A 40 35.09 -16.37 5.97
CA THR A 40 34.88 -14.99 5.60
C THR A 40 33.49 -14.57 6.05
N CYS A 41 33.39 -13.87 7.19
CA CYS A 41 32.19 -13.14 7.58
C CYS A 41 31.94 -12.05 6.55
N LEU A 42 31.01 -12.28 5.61
CA LEU A 42 30.42 -11.22 4.80
C LEU A 42 29.61 -10.33 5.75
N ALA A 43 30.19 -9.20 6.13
CA ALA A 43 29.45 -8.15 6.84
C ALA A 43 28.38 -7.62 5.90
N SER A 44 27.12 -8.01 6.14
CA SER A 44 25.96 -7.40 5.47
C SER A 44 25.90 -5.94 5.91
N ALA A 45 26.28 -5.01 5.03
CA ALA A 45 26.05 -3.60 5.27
C ALA A 45 24.54 -3.37 5.44
N PRO A 46 24.09 -2.63 6.48
CA PRO A 46 22.68 -2.28 6.58
C PRO A 46 22.29 -1.51 5.32
N ALA A 47 21.23 -1.95 4.63
CA ALA A 47 20.61 -1.17 3.57
C ALA A 47 20.09 0.11 4.23
N LEU A 48 20.75 1.24 4.00
CA LEU A 48 20.24 2.54 4.43
C LEU A 48 18.90 2.76 3.72
N ALA A 49 17.83 2.91 4.50
CA ALA A 49 16.55 3.38 3.99
C ALA A 49 16.82 4.74 3.34
N GLN A 50 16.37 4.92 2.09
CA GLN A 50 16.53 6.18 1.39
C GLN A 50 15.64 7.23 2.08
N ASP A 51 16.24 8.32 2.59
CA ASP A 51 15.49 9.44 3.13
C ASP A 51 14.81 10.20 2.01
N LEU A 52 13.50 10.03 1.90
CA LEU A 52 12.67 10.69 0.88
C LEU A 52 12.30 12.10 1.33
N VAL A 53 12.53 13.08 0.47
CA VAL A 53 12.12 14.47 0.70
C VAL A 53 10.68 14.65 0.20
N PHE A 54 9.70 14.27 1.03
CA PHE A 54 8.29 14.35 0.67
C PHE A 54 7.57 15.44 1.47
N ASP A 55 6.84 16.32 0.75
CA ASP A 55 5.95 17.34 1.31
C ASP A 55 4.64 17.34 0.50
N PRO A 56 3.47 17.19 1.13
CA PRO A 56 2.18 17.22 0.44
C PRO A 56 1.76 18.62 -0.03
N SER A 57 2.51 19.67 0.28
CA SER A 57 2.15 21.08 -0.03
C SER A 57 1.94 21.33 -1.52
N GLY A 58 2.64 20.62 -2.40
CA GLY A 58 2.46 20.74 -3.85
C GLY A 58 1.03 20.35 -4.29
N THR A 59 0.58 19.18 -3.88
CA THR A 59 -0.79 18.70 -4.14
C THR A 59 -1.84 19.56 -3.45
N ILE A 60 -1.59 19.99 -2.20
CA ILE A 60 -2.49 20.87 -1.44
C ILE A 60 -2.66 22.21 -2.17
N SER A 61 -1.56 22.84 -2.59
CA SER A 61 -1.58 24.13 -3.29
C SER A 61 -2.25 24.02 -4.66
N CYS A 62 -2.00 22.92 -5.38
CA CYS A 62 -2.68 22.66 -6.66
C CYS A 62 -4.21 22.64 -6.46
N LEU A 63 -4.70 21.85 -5.51
CA LEU A 63 -6.14 21.78 -5.21
C LEU A 63 -6.73 23.11 -4.75
N ALA A 64 -5.99 23.90 -3.95
CA ALA A 64 -6.45 25.18 -3.43
C ALA A 64 -6.55 26.28 -4.51
N THR A 65 -5.81 26.13 -5.61
CA THR A 65 -5.79 27.11 -6.71
C THR A 65 -6.68 26.73 -7.89
N MET A 66 -7.37 25.58 -7.80
CA MET A 66 -8.29 25.15 -8.85
C MET A 66 -9.49 26.09 -8.95
N VAL A 67 -9.86 26.37 -10.19
CA VAL A 67 -11.10 27.12 -10.51
C VAL A 67 -12.23 26.12 -10.79
N GLU A 68 -13.46 26.63 -10.74
CA GLU A 68 -14.66 25.88 -11.09
C GLU A 68 -14.49 25.22 -12.49
N ASP A 69 -14.99 24.04 -12.67
CA ASP A 69 -14.87 23.21 -13.87
C ASP A 69 -13.51 22.52 -14.14
N GLN A 70 -12.50 22.69 -13.30
CA GLN A 70 -11.26 21.93 -13.42
C GLN A 70 -11.38 20.56 -12.73
N ASP A 71 -10.77 19.54 -13.34
CA ASP A 71 -10.72 18.20 -12.77
C ASP A 71 -9.67 18.13 -11.65
N PRO A 72 -10.08 17.91 -10.38
CA PRO A 72 -9.16 17.86 -9.26
C PRO A 72 -8.19 16.67 -9.32
N THR A 73 -8.47 15.66 -10.14
CA THR A 73 -7.55 14.54 -10.34
C THR A 73 -6.25 14.96 -11.03
N SER A 74 -6.26 16.12 -11.74
CA SER A 74 -5.05 16.69 -12.35
C SER A 74 -3.97 17.09 -11.32
N CYS A 75 -4.32 17.27 -10.05
CA CYS A 75 -3.37 17.55 -8.97
C CYS A 75 -2.70 16.28 -8.39
N VAL A 76 -3.20 15.10 -8.73
CA VAL A 76 -2.67 13.82 -8.22
C VAL A 76 -1.28 13.57 -8.79
N GLY A 77 -0.32 13.25 -7.93
CA GLY A 77 1.06 13.02 -8.32
C GLY A 77 1.96 14.25 -8.23
N THR A 78 1.40 15.46 -8.00
CA THR A 78 2.20 16.69 -7.92
C THR A 78 3.27 16.63 -6.84
N SER A 79 2.92 16.21 -5.62
CA SER A 79 3.87 16.09 -4.52
C SER A 79 4.81 14.90 -4.67
N ALA A 80 4.36 13.79 -5.29
CA ALA A 80 5.23 12.65 -5.60
C ALA A 80 6.31 13.04 -6.62
N ASN A 81 5.96 13.81 -7.65
CA ASN A 81 6.91 14.30 -8.64
C ASN A 81 7.95 15.25 -8.00
N ALA A 82 7.50 16.19 -7.18
CA ALA A 82 8.39 17.07 -6.43
C ALA A 82 9.34 16.29 -5.49
N CYS A 83 8.83 15.24 -4.85
CA CYS A 83 9.63 14.32 -4.04
C CYS A 83 10.70 13.62 -4.87
N MET A 84 10.37 13.12 -6.06
CA MET A 84 11.34 12.46 -6.95
C MET A 84 12.45 13.40 -7.40
N GLU A 85 12.11 14.67 -7.66
CA GLU A 85 13.08 15.71 -8.06
C GLU A 85 13.99 16.12 -6.89
N ALA A 86 13.44 16.26 -5.69
CA ALA A 86 14.17 16.72 -4.52
C ALA A 86 15.01 15.63 -3.83
N THR A 87 14.70 14.35 -4.05
CA THR A 87 15.36 13.22 -3.39
C THR A 87 16.55 12.71 -4.21
N PRO A 88 17.78 12.59 -3.65
CA PRO A 88 18.88 11.91 -4.31
C PRO A 88 18.50 10.49 -4.70
N GLY A 89 18.53 10.17 -6.02
CA GLY A 89 18.08 8.87 -6.53
C GLY A 89 16.54 8.71 -6.56
N GLY A 90 15.78 9.78 -6.40
CA GLY A 90 14.32 9.77 -6.47
C GLY A 90 13.76 9.26 -7.80
N GLY A 91 14.48 9.46 -8.92
CA GLY A 91 14.15 8.89 -10.22
C GLY A 91 14.48 7.41 -10.41
N SER A 92 15.13 6.75 -9.44
CA SER A 92 15.30 5.29 -9.47
C SER A 92 13.97 4.58 -9.22
N THR A 93 13.88 3.30 -9.62
CA THR A 93 12.67 2.48 -9.36
C THR A 93 12.25 2.50 -7.88
N VAL A 94 13.23 2.44 -6.97
CA VAL A 94 12.98 2.48 -5.53
C VAL A 94 12.53 3.88 -5.09
N GLY A 95 13.20 4.93 -5.57
CA GLY A 95 12.86 6.32 -5.27
C GLY A 95 11.47 6.70 -5.78
N MET A 96 11.17 6.39 -7.03
CA MET A 96 9.84 6.59 -7.62
C MET A 96 8.75 5.90 -6.81
N GLY A 97 8.93 4.60 -6.53
CA GLY A 97 7.96 3.84 -5.74
C GLY A 97 7.75 4.44 -4.35
N GLY A 98 8.82 4.89 -3.71
CA GLY A 98 8.75 5.51 -2.38
C GLY A 98 8.04 6.85 -2.38
N CYS A 99 8.33 7.74 -3.33
CA CYS A 99 7.66 9.05 -3.45
C CYS A 99 6.18 8.92 -3.78
N LEU A 100 5.82 8.01 -4.71
CA LEU A 100 4.43 7.69 -5.03
C LEU A 100 3.69 7.13 -3.81
N GLU A 101 4.32 6.25 -3.03
CA GLU A 101 3.74 5.69 -1.82
C GLU A 101 3.46 6.77 -0.76
N LYS A 102 4.35 7.76 -0.62
CA LYS A 102 4.11 8.88 0.30
C LYS A 102 2.86 9.69 -0.09
N GLU A 103 2.66 9.99 -1.36
CA GLU A 103 1.46 10.69 -1.79
C GLU A 103 0.22 9.79 -1.74
N ARG A 104 0.34 8.49 -2.03
CA ARG A 104 -0.74 7.52 -1.83
C ARG A 104 -1.23 7.53 -0.39
N LEU A 105 -0.32 7.53 0.58
CA LEU A 105 -0.67 7.59 2.01
C LEU A 105 -1.34 8.92 2.40
N TYR A 106 -0.94 10.03 1.78
CA TYR A 106 -1.63 11.32 1.93
C TYR A 106 -3.09 11.22 1.47
N TRP A 107 -3.34 10.65 0.28
CA TRP A 107 -4.68 10.45 -0.25
C TRP A 107 -5.51 9.44 0.56
N ASP A 108 -4.88 8.38 1.05
CA ASP A 108 -5.52 7.40 1.94
C ASP A 108 -6.02 8.06 3.23
N GLY A 109 -5.24 8.96 3.81
CA GLY A 109 -5.65 9.76 4.96
C GLY A 109 -6.88 10.62 4.67
N ARG A 110 -6.92 11.30 3.51
CA ARG A 110 -8.09 12.09 3.07
C ARG A 110 -9.32 11.22 2.85
N LEU A 111 -9.15 10.11 2.13
CA LEU A 111 -10.22 9.15 1.88
C LEU A 111 -10.86 8.66 3.18
N ASN A 112 -10.04 8.25 4.15
CA ASN A 112 -10.54 7.74 5.43
C ASN A 112 -11.27 8.83 6.23
N ALA A 113 -10.79 10.07 6.18
CA ALA A 113 -11.45 11.20 6.82
C ALA A 113 -12.82 11.51 6.19
N ALA A 114 -12.88 11.59 4.86
CA ALA A 114 -14.11 11.82 4.11
C ALA A 114 -15.12 10.67 4.32
N TYR A 115 -14.66 9.41 4.21
CA TYR A 115 -15.51 8.25 4.46
C TYR A 115 -16.14 8.27 5.87
N SER A 116 -15.37 8.66 6.89
CA SER A 116 -15.87 8.74 8.26
C SER A 116 -16.99 9.78 8.39
N LYS A 117 -16.84 10.95 7.78
CA LYS A 117 -17.85 12.02 7.79
C LYS A 117 -19.11 11.62 7.04
N VAL A 118 -18.97 11.16 5.79
CA VAL A 118 -20.11 10.70 4.97
C VAL A 118 -20.85 9.56 5.66
N ARG A 119 -20.13 8.60 6.26
CA ARG A 119 -20.76 7.52 7.01
C ARG A 119 -21.53 7.99 8.24
N THR A 120 -21.05 9.02 8.92
CA THR A 120 -21.73 9.59 10.07
C THR A 120 -23.02 10.29 9.64
N ALA A 121 -22.98 11.08 8.58
CA ALA A 121 -24.15 11.73 7.99
C ALA A 121 -25.19 10.71 7.50
N ALA A 122 -24.75 9.71 6.76
CA ALA A 122 -25.62 8.64 6.25
C ALA A 122 -26.37 7.92 7.37
N LYS A 123 -25.70 7.61 8.50
CA LYS A 123 -26.36 6.99 9.65
C LYS A 123 -27.41 7.88 10.33
N ALA A 124 -27.15 9.20 10.37
CA ALA A 124 -28.12 10.13 10.92
C ALA A 124 -29.39 10.21 10.05
N ILE A 125 -29.19 10.26 8.72
CA ILE A 125 -30.31 10.22 7.76
C ILE A 125 -31.08 8.89 7.84
N ASP A 126 -30.39 7.76 7.93
CA ASP A 126 -31.03 6.44 8.07
C ASP A 126 -31.92 6.38 9.33
N ALA A 127 -31.45 6.93 10.46
CA ALA A 127 -32.24 6.99 11.70
C ALA A 127 -33.47 7.86 11.53
N GLU A 128 -33.36 9.04 10.95
CA GLU A 128 -34.49 9.92 10.66
C GLU A 128 -35.51 9.26 9.75
N MET A 129 -35.07 8.61 8.67
CA MET A 129 -35.95 7.89 7.75
C MET A 129 -36.68 6.73 8.46
N GLN A 130 -36.02 6.04 9.36
CA GLN A 130 -36.64 4.97 10.15
C GLN A 130 -37.72 5.53 11.10
N ASP A 131 -37.46 6.65 11.75
CA ASP A 131 -38.44 7.30 12.64
C ASP A 131 -39.69 7.78 11.88
N LEU A 132 -39.51 8.19 10.62
CA LEU A 132 -40.62 8.57 9.72
C LEU A 132 -41.34 7.36 9.07
N GLY A 133 -40.93 6.12 9.38
CA GLY A 133 -41.52 4.92 8.78
C GLY A 133 -41.22 4.79 7.28
N SER A 134 -40.16 5.41 6.78
CA SER A 134 -39.76 5.37 5.40
C SER A 134 -39.29 3.97 4.98
N SER A 135 -39.63 3.56 3.76
CA SER A 135 -39.10 2.36 3.13
C SER A 135 -37.86 2.63 2.22
N ALA A 136 -37.27 3.81 2.35
CA ALA A 136 -36.06 4.16 1.58
C ALA A 136 -34.90 3.22 1.92
N PRO A 137 -34.03 2.87 0.95
CA PRO A 137 -32.83 2.09 1.19
C PRO A 137 -31.89 2.81 2.16
N SER A 138 -31.21 2.07 3.05
CA SER A 138 -30.21 2.62 3.95
C SER A 138 -29.00 3.17 3.20
N GLN A 139 -28.71 4.45 3.42
CA GLN A 139 -27.53 5.11 2.84
C GLN A 139 -26.25 4.55 3.46
N GLY A 140 -26.24 4.29 4.77
CA GLY A 140 -25.08 3.75 5.47
C GLY A 140 -24.69 2.35 4.98
N GLU A 141 -25.67 1.46 4.74
CA GLU A 141 -25.43 0.13 4.18
C GLU A 141 -24.92 0.21 2.73
N ALA A 142 -25.54 1.08 1.92
CA ALA A 142 -25.13 1.29 0.53
C ALA A 142 -23.70 1.82 0.45
N LEU A 143 -23.33 2.78 1.29
CA LEU A 143 -21.98 3.33 1.38
C LEU A 143 -20.94 2.25 1.73
N VAL A 144 -21.23 1.40 2.72
CA VAL A 144 -20.33 0.30 3.11
C VAL A 144 -20.15 -0.69 1.96
N LYS A 145 -21.24 -1.04 1.28
CA LYS A 145 -21.21 -1.95 0.12
C LYS A 145 -20.38 -1.35 -1.03
N MET A 146 -20.59 -0.08 -1.33
CA MET A 146 -19.86 0.65 -2.36
C MET A 146 -18.37 0.67 -2.05
N GLN A 147 -17.98 1.05 -0.83
CA GLN A 147 -16.58 1.13 -0.44
C GLN A 147 -15.86 -0.24 -0.52
N ARG A 148 -16.53 -1.32 -0.13
CA ARG A 148 -15.98 -2.68 -0.27
C ARG A 148 -15.79 -3.08 -1.73
N ALA A 149 -16.75 -2.76 -2.59
CA ALA A 149 -16.65 -3.05 -4.01
C ALA A 149 -15.54 -2.22 -4.67
N TRP A 150 -15.38 -0.96 -4.25
CA TRP A 150 -14.30 -0.10 -4.73
C TRP A 150 -12.92 -0.63 -4.35
N ILE A 151 -12.71 -1.10 -3.11
CA ILE A 151 -11.43 -1.71 -2.70
C ILE A 151 -11.07 -2.88 -3.63
N ALA A 152 -12.02 -3.79 -3.88
CA ALA A 152 -11.79 -4.93 -4.76
C ALA A 152 -11.49 -4.49 -6.22
N TYR A 153 -12.20 -3.48 -6.71
CA TYR A 153 -11.96 -2.89 -8.04
C TYR A 153 -10.56 -2.28 -8.13
N ARG A 154 -10.19 -1.43 -7.16
CA ARG A 154 -8.87 -0.79 -7.11
C ARG A 154 -7.75 -1.81 -7.16
N ASP A 155 -7.82 -2.81 -6.28
CA ASP A 155 -6.76 -3.81 -6.16
C ASP A 155 -6.64 -4.63 -7.45
N ALA A 156 -7.75 -5.10 -8.02
CA ALA A 156 -7.75 -5.85 -9.27
C ALA A 156 -7.26 -5.00 -10.47
N THR A 157 -7.61 -3.70 -10.51
CA THR A 157 -7.15 -2.79 -11.56
C THR A 157 -5.64 -2.61 -11.49
N CYS A 158 -5.09 -2.38 -10.29
CA CYS A 158 -3.66 -2.16 -10.12
C CYS A 158 -2.83 -3.45 -10.30
N ASP A 159 -3.40 -4.61 -10.01
CA ASP A 159 -2.80 -5.90 -10.36
C ASP A 159 -2.74 -6.09 -11.89
N TYR A 160 -3.79 -5.68 -12.61
CA TYR A 160 -3.79 -5.70 -14.07
C TYR A 160 -2.74 -4.75 -14.64
N GLU A 161 -2.68 -3.49 -14.18
CA GLU A 161 -1.64 -2.53 -14.58
C GLU A 161 -0.23 -3.08 -14.36
N ARG A 162 0.02 -3.71 -13.22
CA ARG A 162 1.29 -4.38 -12.94
C ARG A 162 1.61 -5.46 -13.98
N SER A 163 0.61 -6.23 -14.40
CA SER A 163 0.78 -7.35 -15.34
C SER A 163 1.28 -6.88 -16.71
N LEU A 164 0.95 -5.67 -17.12
CA LEU A 164 1.35 -5.08 -18.40
C LEU A 164 2.88 -4.83 -18.49
N TRP A 165 3.56 -4.79 -17.34
CA TRP A 165 5.02 -4.61 -17.28
C TRP A 165 5.79 -5.92 -17.40
N GLY A 166 5.13 -7.07 -17.49
CA GLY A 166 5.77 -8.39 -17.49
C GLY A 166 6.68 -8.58 -16.28
N GLY A 167 7.96 -8.89 -16.49
CA GLY A 167 8.96 -8.97 -15.41
C GLY A 167 9.76 -7.67 -15.19
N GLY A 168 9.38 -6.56 -15.81
CA GLY A 168 10.11 -5.29 -15.76
C GLY A 168 10.07 -4.62 -14.39
N THR A 169 11.17 -3.96 -13.99
CA THR A 169 11.31 -3.30 -12.70
C THR A 169 10.37 -2.10 -12.53
N GLY A 170 9.87 -1.51 -13.62
CA GLY A 170 8.89 -0.42 -13.62
C GLY A 170 7.49 -0.84 -13.10
N GLY A 171 7.19 -2.14 -13.06
CA GLY A 171 5.91 -2.64 -12.55
C GLY A 171 5.63 -2.28 -11.09
N GLY A 172 6.67 -2.17 -10.25
CA GLY A 172 6.52 -1.73 -8.86
C GLY A 172 5.97 -0.30 -8.76
N PRO A 173 6.70 0.72 -9.26
CA PRO A 173 6.21 2.10 -9.29
C PRO A 173 4.86 2.27 -10.00
N ALA A 174 4.62 1.55 -11.11
CA ALA A 174 3.34 1.60 -11.82
C ALA A 174 2.18 1.13 -10.94
N THR A 175 2.36 0.05 -10.17
CA THR A 175 1.36 -0.44 -9.21
C THR A 175 1.05 0.61 -8.14
N VAL A 176 2.10 1.21 -7.55
CA VAL A 176 1.91 2.24 -6.50
C VAL A 176 1.23 3.47 -7.08
N SER A 177 1.61 3.90 -8.31
CA SER A 177 0.96 5.00 -9.02
C SER A 177 -0.52 4.74 -9.24
N CYS A 178 -0.90 3.55 -9.71
CA CYS A 178 -2.29 3.14 -9.89
C CYS A 178 -3.07 3.22 -8.57
N HIS A 179 -2.53 2.66 -7.50
CA HIS A 179 -3.15 2.76 -6.17
C HIS A 179 -3.30 4.22 -5.70
N MET A 180 -2.30 5.06 -5.95
CA MET A 180 -2.35 6.48 -5.61
C MET A 180 -3.50 7.19 -6.34
N TYR A 181 -3.59 7.03 -7.66
CA TYR A 181 -4.63 7.66 -8.48
C TYR A 181 -6.03 7.22 -8.07
N LEU A 182 -6.28 5.91 -8.00
CA LEU A 182 -7.61 5.41 -7.64
C LEU A 182 -8.00 5.77 -6.19
N THR A 183 -7.03 5.83 -5.27
CA THR A 183 -7.28 6.29 -3.90
C THR A 183 -7.63 7.77 -3.86
N ALA A 184 -6.96 8.61 -4.66
CA ALA A 184 -7.25 10.02 -4.78
C ALA A 184 -8.64 10.29 -5.38
N GLU A 185 -8.99 9.61 -6.47
CA GLU A 185 -10.33 9.70 -7.07
C GLU A 185 -11.44 9.36 -6.07
N GLN A 186 -11.26 8.28 -5.28
CA GLN A 186 -12.24 7.89 -4.27
C GLN A 186 -12.29 8.90 -3.11
N ALA A 187 -11.16 9.48 -2.72
CA ALA A 187 -11.12 10.54 -1.70
C ALA A 187 -11.90 11.77 -2.16
N LEU A 188 -11.61 12.25 -3.36
CA LEU A 188 -12.28 13.40 -3.97
C LEU A 188 -13.79 13.16 -4.16
N TYR A 189 -14.17 11.94 -4.60
CA TYR A 189 -15.58 11.55 -4.70
C TYR A 189 -16.29 11.64 -3.35
N LEU A 190 -15.70 11.10 -2.28
CA LEU A 190 -16.32 11.12 -0.96
C LEU A 190 -16.34 12.53 -0.35
N GLU A 191 -15.31 13.33 -0.57
CA GLU A 191 -15.27 14.73 -0.14
C GLU A 191 -16.38 15.55 -0.79
N ALA A 192 -16.67 15.32 -2.07
CA ALA A 192 -17.80 15.95 -2.75
C ALA A 192 -19.17 15.58 -2.13
N GLN A 193 -19.29 14.39 -1.53
CA GLN A 193 -20.53 14.00 -0.84
C GLN A 193 -20.70 14.67 0.54
N GLU A 194 -19.64 15.21 1.15
CA GLU A 194 -19.74 15.90 2.45
C GLU A 194 -20.61 17.17 2.37
N GLY A 195 -20.73 17.79 1.20
CA GLY A 195 -21.51 19.03 0.98
C GLY A 195 -22.96 18.82 0.52
N ILE A 196 -23.37 17.56 0.28
CA ILE A 196 -24.70 17.24 -0.30
C ILE A 196 -25.71 16.82 0.78
N ASN A 197 -25.26 16.52 2.00
CA ASN A 197 -26.08 16.00 3.11
C ASN A 197 -26.26 17.05 4.20
#